data_3c6e25598987c412069d981430835449
#
_entry.id   3c6e25598987c412069d981430835449
#
_cell.length_a   1.000
_cell.length_b   1.000
_cell.length_c   1.000
_cell.angle_alpha   90.00
_cell.angle_beta   90.00
_cell.angle_gamma   90.00
#
_symmetry.space_group_name_H-M   'P 1'
#
loop_
_entity.id
_entity.type
_entity.pdbx_description
1 polymer ?
#
loop_
_entity_poly.entity_id
_entity_poly.type
_entity_poly.pdbx_seq_one_letter_code
_entity_poly.pdbx_strand_id
1 'polypeptide(L)'
;MFCFAYILEQKCVCFAYVLQQIALFNIYTLIGGMPEVVSNYAFDGDIVSLNRVYETMLEGYRDDVEKYAKGGVLSDVIRYILTEGWAFAGQSITLGSFAGSPYKAREVGEAFRTLAKTLLLELVYPTTSASVPLVSDLKRSPKLLWLDTGLVNYAAGLQKEIFGASDITDAWRGMIAEQVVGQELLALSNKVSQRRHFWMRGKVGSSAEVDFVYLYDSKIIPVEVKSGHNAKLRSIHSFMDEAPHEWAVRVWSGNYSVDEVKTSKGKSFHLINIPFYYVGSLEIILSKHIKSSAN
;
A
#
# COMPACT_ATOMS: atom_id res chain seq x y z
N MET A 1 -10.99 21.45 41.32
CA MET A 1 -10.15 20.27 41.44
C MET A 1 -10.70 19.08 40.64
N PHE A 2 -12.01 18.83 40.59
CA PHE A 2 -12.63 17.72 39.83
C PHE A 2 -12.50 17.82 38.30
N CYS A 3 -12.48 19.00 37.71
CA CYS A 3 -12.42 19.18 36.26
C CYS A 3 -11.05 18.78 35.66
N PHE A 4 -9.98 18.97 36.40
CA PHE A 4 -8.62 18.66 35.96
C PHE A 4 -8.32 17.14 35.99
N ALA A 5 -8.86 16.43 36.99
CA ALA A 5 -8.77 14.98 37.08
C ALA A 5 -9.52 14.29 35.93
N TYR A 6 -10.74 14.77 35.62
CA TYR A 6 -11.56 14.24 34.52
C TYR A 6 -10.91 14.43 33.14
N ILE A 7 -10.24 15.57 32.91
CA ILE A 7 -9.50 15.83 31.66
C ILE A 7 -8.26 14.93 31.56
N LEU A 8 -7.57 14.65 32.68
CA LEU A 8 -6.43 13.73 32.71
C LEU A 8 -6.87 12.29 32.48
N GLU A 9 -7.96 11.83 33.06
CA GLU A 9 -8.53 10.50 32.80
C GLU A 9 -8.92 10.32 31.33
N GLN A 10 -9.62 11.29 30.75
CA GLN A 10 -9.96 11.23 29.31
C GLN A 10 -8.74 11.23 28.41
N LYS A 11 -7.69 12.00 28.72
CA LYS A 11 -6.43 11.98 27.96
C LYS A 11 -5.71 10.65 28.12
N CYS A 12 -5.68 10.06 29.31
CA CYS A 12 -5.09 8.75 29.55
C CYS A 12 -5.83 7.64 28.79
N VAL A 13 -7.16 7.64 28.81
CA VAL A 13 -7.97 6.68 28.05
C VAL A 13 -7.74 6.84 26.53
N CYS A 14 -7.69 8.08 26.03
CA CYS A 14 -7.42 8.35 24.63
C CYS A 14 -6.00 7.89 24.22
N PHE A 15 -4.99 8.11 25.06
CA PHE A 15 -3.62 7.68 24.81
C PHE A 15 -3.48 6.15 24.82
N ALA A 16 -4.09 5.46 25.80
CA ALA A 16 -4.11 4.01 25.87
C ALA A 16 -4.82 3.40 24.65
N TYR A 17 -5.92 3.99 24.19
CA TYR A 17 -6.61 3.57 22.96
C TYR A 17 -5.72 3.70 21.71
N VAL A 18 -5.01 4.81 21.57
CA VAL A 18 -4.08 5.03 20.44
C VAL A 18 -2.96 3.99 20.46
N LEU A 19 -2.36 3.72 21.62
CA LEU A 19 -1.32 2.69 21.76
C LEU A 19 -1.85 1.30 21.40
N GLN A 20 -3.08 0.97 21.79
CA GLN A 20 -3.71 -0.28 21.42
C GLN A 20 -3.94 -0.39 19.91
N GLN A 21 -4.38 0.69 19.27
CA GLN A 21 -4.55 0.73 17.80
C GLN A 21 -3.21 0.52 17.08
N ILE A 22 -2.14 1.17 17.55
CA ILE A 22 -0.78 0.99 17.00
C ILE A 22 -0.34 -0.46 17.17
N ALA A 23 -0.50 -1.06 18.34
CA ALA A 23 -0.12 -2.45 18.61
C ALA A 23 -0.87 -3.44 17.71
N LEU A 24 -2.19 -3.29 17.57
CA LEU A 24 -3.01 -4.13 16.70
C LEU A 24 -2.64 -3.95 15.23
N PHE A 25 -2.41 -2.72 14.81
CA PHE A 25 -1.96 -2.44 13.44
C PHE A 25 -0.60 -3.07 13.15
N ASN A 26 0.34 -3.00 14.10
CA ASN A 26 1.65 -3.62 13.98
C ASN A 26 1.54 -5.14 13.83
N ILE A 27 0.67 -5.79 14.60
CA ILE A 27 0.40 -7.24 14.48
C ILE A 27 -0.21 -7.53 13.12
N TYR A 28 -1.27 -6.81 12.74
CA TYR A 28 -1.93 -6.97 11.45
C TYR A 28 -0.95 -6.87 10.27
N THR A 29 -0.10 -5.88 10.32
CA THR A 29 0.86 -5.65 9.25
C THR A 29 1.94 -6.73 9.17
N LEU A 30 2.25 -7.37 10.31
CA LEU A 30 3.17 -8.50 10.38
C LEU A 30 2.54 -9.79 9.85
N ILE A 31 1.34 -10.14 10.33
CA ILE A 31 0.69 -11.42 10.03
C ILE A 31 -0.30 -11.35 8.86
N GLY A 32 -0.65 -10.15 8.38
CA GLY A 32 -1.64 -9.97 7.32
C GLY A 32 -3.09 -10.18 7.76
N GLY A 33 -3.97 -10.26 6.77
CA GLY A 33 -5.41 -10.41 6.95
C GLY A 33 -5.97 -11.74 6.42
N MET A 34 -5.14 -12.72 6.09
CA MET A 34 -5.61 -14.03 5.64
C MET A 34 -6.42 -14.71 6.74
N PRO A 35 -7.69 -15.14 6.47
CA PRO A 35 -8.62 -15.60 7.52
C PRO A 35 -8.07 -16.72 8.40
N GLU A 36 -7.41 -17.72 7.82
CA GLU A 36 -6.82 -18.83 8.56
C GLU A 36 -5.67 -18.38 9.47
N VAL A 37 -4.83 -17.45 8.99
CA VAL A 37 -3.74 -16.86 9.78
C VAL A 37 -4.28 -16.09 10.96
N VAL A 38 -5.26 -15.22 10.72
CA VAL A 38 -5.89 -14.40 11.78
C VAL A 38 -6.59 -15.28 12.80
N SER A 39 -7.29 -16.34 12.37
CA SER A 39 -7.97 -17.28 13.26
C SER A 39 -7.00 -18.03 14.16
N ASN A 40 -5.91 -18.57 13.61
CA ASN A 40 -4.90 -19.28 14.39
C ASN A 40 -4.20 -18.34 15.37
N TYR A 41 -3.81 -17.14 14.92
CA TYR A 41 -3.21 -16.15 15.82
C TYR A 41 -4.14 -15.71 16.96
N ALA A 42 -5.43 -15.52 16.67
CA ALA A 42 -6.41 -15.17 17.70
C ALA A 42 -6.62 -16.29 18.76
N PHE A 43 -6.34 -17.55 18.39
CA PHE A 43 -6.49 -18.69 19.28
C PHE A 43 -5.29 -18.89 20.22
N ASP A 44 -4.05 -18.83 19.70
CA ASP A 44 -2.85 -19.17 20.47
C ASP A 44 -1.86 -18.00 20.68
N GLY A 45 -1.99 -16.93 19.92
CA GLY A 45 -1.10 -15.76 19.99
C GLY A 45 0.34 -16.03 19.52
N ASP A 46 0.63 -17.21 18.98
CA ASP A 46 1.95 -17.62 18.54
C ASP A 46 2.16 -17.34 17.06
N ILE A 47 3.02 -16.36 16.77
CA ILE A 47 3.34 -16.00 15.39
C ILE A 47 4.20 -17.08 14.71
N VAL A 48 4.99 -17.84 15.46
CA VAL A 48 5.85 -18.89 14.89
C VAL A 48 5.00 -20.06 14.37
N SER A 49 3.90 -20.36 15.05
CA SER A 49 2.95 -21.40 14.62
C SER A 49 2.33 -21.10 13.25
N LEU A 50 2.21 -19.83 12.87
CA LEU A 50 1.65 -19.37 11.58
C LEU A 50 2.50 -19.78 10.37
N ASN A 51 3.79 -20.09 10.57
CA ASN A 51 4.68 -20.48 9.47
C ASN A 51 4.13 -21.66 8.68
N ARG A 52 3.52 -22.62 9.37
CA ARG A 52 2.89 -23.80 8.73
C ARG A 52 1.71 -23.39 7.83
N VAL A 53 0.93 -22.42 8.26
CA VAL A 53 -0.22 -21.91 7.50
C VAL A 53 0.25 -21.23 6.23
N TYR A 54 1.24 -20.34 6.33
CA TYR A 54 1.81 -19.68 5.16
C TYR A 54 2.42 -20.66 4.17
N GLU A 55 3.20 -21.65 4.66
CA GLU A 55 3.80 -22.65 3.80
C GLU A 55 2.76 -23.43 3.01
N THR A 56 1.69 -23.89 3.69
CA THR A 56 0.56 -24.57 3.05
C THR A 56 -0.10 -23.70 1.97
N MET A 57 -0.29 -22.40 2.24
CA MET A 57 -0.86 -21.49 1.25
C MET A 57 0.07 -21.31 0.03
N LEU A 58 1.37 -21.10 0.27
CA LEU A 58 2.34 -20.89 -0.81
C LEU A 58 2.51 -22.14 -1.66
N GLU A 59 2.52 -23.34 -1.04
CA GLU A 59 2.49 -24.62 -1.76
C GLU A 59 1.22 -24.74 -2.60
N GLY A 60 0.06 -24.44 -2.02
CA GLY A 60 -1.21 -24.44 -2.75
C GLY A 60 -1.19 -23.51 -3.97
N TYR A 61 -0.63 -22.31 -3.85
CA TYR A 61 -0.50 -21.41 -5.01
C TYR A 61 0.45 -21.95 -6.08
N ARG A 62 1.53 -22.63 -5.70
CA ARG A 62 2.46 -23.27 -6.63
C ARG A 62 1.83 -24.45 -7.36
N ASP A 63 1.06 -25.28 -6.65
CA ASP A 63 0.36 -26.43 -7.20
C ASP A 63 -0.76 -26.00 -8.16
N ASP A 64 -1.42 -24.90 -7.86
CA ASP A 64 -2.50 -24.36 -8.67
C ASP A 64 -2.02 -23.76 -10.02
N VAL A 65 -0.69 -23.57 -10.21
CA VAL A 65 -0.14 -23.03 -11.47
C VAL A 65 -0.63 -23.81 -12.68
N GLU A 66 -0.72 -25.13 -12.57
CA GLU A 66 -1.19 -26.00 -13.68
C GLU A 66 -2.64 -25.72 -14.10
N LYS A 67 -3.45 -25.15 -13.18
CA LYS A 67 -4.84 -24.75 -13.46
C LYS A 67 -4.90 -23.46 -14.29
N TYR A 68 -3.90 -22.58 -14.16
CA TYR A 68 -3.86 -21.28 -14.80
C TYR A 68 -3.03 -21.26 -16.08
N ALA A 69 -2.06 -22.16 -16.17
CA ALA A 69 -1.16 -22.29 -17.30
C ALA A 69 -1.03 -23.76 -17.73
N LYS A 70 -1.43 -24.07 -18.93
CA LYS A 70 -1.37 -25.46 -19.48
C LYS A 70 0.04 -25.86 -19.87
N GLY A 71 0.99 -25.80 -18.93
CA GLY A 71 2.39 -26.20 -19.13
C GLY A 71 3.22 -25.20 -19.96
N GLY A 72 4.49 -25.56 -20.21
CA GLY A 72 5.42 -24.78 -21.00
C GLY A 72 5.97 -23.55 -20.31
N VAL A 73 6.52 -22.62 -21.08
CA VAL A 73 7.21 -21.40 -20.58
C VAL A 73 6.34 -20.57 -19.65
N LEU A 74 5.02 -20.51 -19.88
CA LEU A 74 4.12 -19.72 -19.02
C LEU A 74 4.08 -20.27 -17.59
N SER A 75 3.98 -21.60 -17.41
CA SER A 75 4.04 -22.24 -16.08
C SER A 75 5.37 -21.97 -15.39
N ASP A 76 6.48 -22.07 -16.11
CA ASP A 76 7.80 -21.84 -15.54
C ASP A 76 7.98 -20.39 -15.08
N VAL A 77 7.51 -19.42 -15.87
CA VAL A 77 7.56 -18.00 -15.52
C VAL A 77 6.66 -17.69 -14.32
N ILE A 78 5.47 -18.30 -14.25
CA ILE A 78 4.57 -18.13 -13.08
C ILE A 78 5.25 -18.69 -11.83
N ARG A 79 5.84 -19.89 -11.87
CA ARG A 79 6.58 -20.45 -10.74
C ARG A 79 7.75 -19.56 -10.33
N TYR A 80 8.48 -19.01 -11.30
CA TYR A 80 9.56 -18.07 -11.04
C TYR A 80 9.04 -16.81 -10.31
N ILE A 81 7.93 -16.23 -10.77
CA ILE A 81 7.31 -15.07 -10.11
C ILE A 81 6.85 -15.41 -8.68
N LEU A 82 6.27 -16.60 -8.47
CA LEU A 82 5.85 -17.07 -7.13
C LEU A 82 7.03 -17.41 -6.20
N THR A 83 8.24 -17.52 -6.74
CA THR A 83 9.46 -17.72 -5.93
C THR A 83 10.15 -16.40 -5.63
N GLU A 84 10.38 -15.57 -6.62
CA GLU A 84 11.24 -14.38 -6.51
C GLU A 84 10.45 -13.08 -6.34
N GLY A 85 9.18 -13.07 -6.71
CA GLY A 85 8.39 -11.82 -6.83
C GLY A 85 8.03 -11.16 -5.51
N TRP A 86 8.02 -11.90 -4.41
CA TRP A 86 7.63 -11.37 -3.09
C TRP A 86 8.56 -10.25 -2.61
N ALA A 87 9.84 -10.32 -2.93
CA ALA A 87 10.82 -9.31 -2.59
C ALA A 87 10.60 -7.95 -3.28
N PHE A 88 9.72 -7.90 -4.28
CA PHE A 88 9.38 -6.69 -5.04
C PHE A 88 8.02 -6.09 -4.66
N ALA A 89 7.44 -6.52 -3.54
CA ALA A 89 6.19 -5.98 -3.03
C ALA A 89 6.29 -4.45 -2.81
N GLY A 90 5.30 -3.70 -3.27
CA GLY A 90 5.26 -2.23 -3.17
C GLY A 90 6.20 -1.49 -4.13
N GLN A 91 6.99 -2.19 -4.95
CA GLN A 91 8.01 -1.56 -5.79
C GLN A 91 7.59 -1.49 -7.26
N SER A 92 8.11 -0.50 -7.97
CA SER A 92 8.01 -0.43 -9.43
C SER A 92 8.89 -1.51 -10.05
N ILE A 93 8.32 -2.31 -10.98
CA ILE A 93 8.99 -3.45 -11.60
C ILE A 93 9.20 -3.24 -13.10
N THR A 94 10.27 -3.81 -13.61
CA THR A 94 10.53 -3.95 -15.05
C THR A 94 10.20 -5.37 -15.47
N LEU A 95 9.38 -5.53 -16.52
CA LEU A 95 8.99 -6.87 -17.00
C LEU A 95 10.13 -7.59 -17.70
N GLY A 96 10.99 -6.86 -18.42
CA GLY A 96 12.20 -7.45 -19.02
C GLY A 96 13.23 -7.78 -17.95
N SER A 97 13.75 -9.01 -17.97
CA SER A 97 14.70 -9.51 -16.95
C SER A 97 14.22 -9.34 -15.52
N PHE A 98 12.92 -9.51 -15.28
CA PHE A 98 12.34 -9.41 -13.94
C PHE A 98 13.08 -10.29 -12.93
N ALA A 99 13.51 -9.72 -11.82
CA ALA A 99 14.28 -10.40 -10.76
C ALA A 99 15.53 -11.15 -11.29
N GLY A 100 16.16 -10.66 -12.36
CA GLY A 100 17.31 -11.33 -13.00
C GLY A 100 16.96 -12.54 -13.86
N SER A 101 15.67 -12.75 -14.17
CA SER A 101 15.22 -13.90 -14.97
C SER A 101 15.73 -13.88 -16.41
N PRO A 102 15.89 -15.04 -17.06
CA PRO A 102 16.23 -15.14 -18.48
C PRO A 102 15.02 -14.91 -19.41
N TYR A 103 13.81 -14.74 -18.84
CA TYR A 103 12.57 -14.66 -19.58
C TYR A 103 12.39 -13.31 -20.27
N LYS A 104 11.71 -13.32 -21.42
CA LYS A 104 11.41 -12.11 -22.18
C LYS A 104 10.29 -11.30 -21.51
N ALA A 105 10.30 -9.99 -21.69
CA ALA A 105 9.26 -9.08 -21.15
C ALA A 105 7.82 -9.49 -21.51
N ARG A 106 7.60 -10.08 -22.68
CA ARG A 106 6.29 -10.58 -23.12
C ARG A 106 5.83 -11.77 -22.26
N GLU A 107 6.71 -12.72 -21.99
CA GLU A 107 6.44 -13.94 -21.22
C GLU A 107 6.16 -13.56 -19.75
N VAL A 108 7.01 -12.73 -19.17
CA VAL A 108 6.83 -12.20 -17.82
C VAL A 108 5.52 -11.39 -17.71
N GLY A 109 5.23 -10.53 -18.69
CA GLY A 109 3.99 -9.75 -18.69
C GLY A 109 2.74 -10.62 -18.84
N GLU A 110 2.80 -11.73 -19.58
CA GLU A 110 1.70 -12.69 -19.68
C GLU A 110 1.48 -13.44 -18.37
N ALA A 111 2.55 -13.88 -17.70
CA ALA A 111 2.51 -14.55 -16.43
C ALA A 111 1.92 -13.64 -15.33
N PHE A 112 2.38 -12.39 -15.22
CA PHE A 112 1.80 -11.42 -14.30
C PHE A 112 0.32 -11.16 -14.55
N ARG A 113 -0.10 -11.00 -15.82
CA ARG A 113 -1.53 -10.84 -16.14
C ARG A 113 -2.36 -12.06 -15.79
N THR A 114 -1.79 -13.26 -15.89
CA THR A 114 -2.44 -14.50 -15.49
C THR A 114 -2.61 -14.55 -13.98
N LEU A 115 -1.56 -14.26 -13.21
CA LEU A 115 -1.64 -14.17 -11.74
C LEU A 115 -2.59 -13.05 -11.27
N ALA A 116 -2.60 -11.90 -11.93
CA ALA A 116 -3.51 -10.82 -11.58
C ALA A 116 -5.00 -11.20 -11.73
N LYS A 117 -5.35 -12.12 -12.64
CA LYS A 117 -6.73 -12.64 -12.76
C LYS A 117 -7.14 -13.51 -11.58
N THR A 118 -6.21 -14.11 -10.87
CA THR A 118 -6.46 -14.89 -9.65
C THR A 118 -6.60 -14.01 -8.41
N LEU A 119 -6.40 -12.69 -8.54
CA LEU A 119 -6.38 -11.70 -7.46
C LEU A 119 -5.23 -11.89 -6.46
N LEU A 120 -4.27 -12.77 -6.72
CA LEU A 120 -3.11 -12.97 -5.86
C LEU A 120 -2.17 -11.75 -5.85
N LEU A 121 -2.15 -11.02 -6.96
CA LEU A 121 -1.37 -9.79 -7.11
C LEU A 121 -2.09 -8.78 -8.02
N GLU A 122 -1.63 -7.55 -7.99
CA GLU A 122 -2.04 -6.49 -8.92
C GLU A 122 -0.82 -5.76 -9.47
N LEU A 123 -0.84 -5.49 -10.77
CA LEU A 123 0.06 -4.54 -11.40
C LEU A 123 -0.61 -3.16 -11.41
N VAL A 124 -0.18 -2.30 -10.52
CA VAL A 124 -0.68 -0.93 -10.38
C VAL A 124 0.06 -0.04 -11.37
N TYR A 125 -0.65 0.45 -12.39
CA TYR A 125 -0.07 1.32 -13.40
C TYR A 125 -0.20 2.79 -13.02
N PRO A 126 0.75 3.65 -13.44
CA PRO A 126 0.65 5.07 -13.18
C PRO A 126 -0.42 5.75 -14.03
N THR A 127 -0.89 6.90 -13.54
CA THR A 127 -1.53 7.94 -14.34
C THR A 127 -0.59 9.14 -14.47
N THR A 128 -0.70 9.88 -15.56
CA THR A 128 0.03 11.16 -15.74
C THR A 128 -0.88 12.36 -15.54
N SER A 129 -2.18 12.13 -15.32
CA SER A 129 -3.16 13.20 -15.09
C SER A 129 -3.36 13.45 -13.60
N ALA A 130 -3.49 14.72 -13.22
CA ALA A 130 -3.92 15.16 -11.89
C ALA A 130 -5.43 15.51 -11.85
N SER A 131 -6.17 15.25 -12.92
CA SER A 131 -7.61 15.48 -13.05
C SER A 131 -8.31 14.29 -13.72
N VAL A 132 -9.60 14.14 -13.46
CA VAL A 132 -10.41 13.09 -14.09
C VAL A 132 -10.54 13.30 -15.60
N PRO A 133 -10.67 12.24 -16.41
CA PRO A 133 -10.75 10.83 -16.01
C PRO A 133 -9.40 10.24 -15.60
N LEU A 134 -9.44 9.24 -14.70
CA LEU A 134 -8.27 8.50 -14.27
C LEU A 134 -7.94 7.42 -15.32
N VAL A 135 -6.80 7.57 -16.01
CA VAL A 135 -6.39 6.67 -17.10
C VAL A 135 -5.00 6.12 -16.80
N SER A 136 -4.87 4.78 -16.91
CA SER A 136 -3.59 4.08 -16.73
C SER A 136 -2.67 4.28 -17.92
N ASP A 137 -1.41 4.63 -17.68
CA ASP A 137 -0.34 4.59 -18.69
C ASP A 137 0.35 3.21 -18.68
N LEU A 138 -0.16 2.30 -19.50
CA LEU A 138 0.34 0.92 -19.62
C LEU A 138 1.73 0.80 -20.27
N LYS A 139 2.30 1.90 -20.77
CA LYS A 139 3.65 1.92 -21.33
C LYS A 139 4.74 2.07 -20.28
N ARG A 140 4.35 2.49 -19.07
CA ARG A 140 5.26 2.67 -17.95
C ARG A 140 5.32 1.44 -17.07
N SER A 141 6.40 1.33 -16.29
CA SER A 141 6.60 0.29 -15.28
C SER A 141 5.51 0.34 -14.22
N PRO A 142 4.81 -0.77 -13.97
CA PRO A 142 3.83 -0.83 -12.88
C PRO A 142 4.50 -1.05 -11.53
N LYS A 143 3.81 -0.72 -10.44
CA LYS A 143 4.12 -1.21 -9.10
C LYS A 143 3.50 -2.60 -8.91
N LEU A 144 4.23 -3.50 -8.25
CA LEU A 144 3.75 -4.83 -7.89
C LEU A 144 3.17 -4.80 -6.48
N LEU A 145 1.88 -5.09 -6.35
CA LEU A 145 1.25 -5.30 -5.06
C LEU A 145 0.73 -6.73 -4.96
N TRP A 146 1.00 -7.38 -3.83
CA TRP A 146 0.48 -8.69 -3.51
C TRP A 146 -0.82 -8.60 -2.71
N LEU A 147 -1.55 -9.71 -2.68
CA LEU A 147 -2.84 -9.81 -1.99
C LEU A 147 -2.75 -9.45 -0.50
N ASP A 148 -1.71 -9.94 0.16
CA ASP A 148 -1.61 -9.89 1.62
C ASP A 148 -0.19 -9.63 2.11
N THR A 149 -0.03 -8.73 3.07
CA THR A 149 1.26 -8.34 3.63
C THR A 149 1.90 -9.44 4.47
N GLY A 150 1.12 -10.29 5.16
CA GLY A 150 1.63 -11.43 5.92
C GLY A 150 2.27 -12.49 5.02
N LEU A 151 1.63 -12.79 3.88
CA LEU A 151 2.22 -13.64 2.86
C LEU A 151 3.53 -13.06 2.31
N VAL A 152 3.58 -11.76 2.06
CA VAL A 152 4.80 -11.06 1.61
C VAL A 152 5.90 -11.19 2.65
N ASN A 153 5.62 -10.88 3.91
CA ASN A 153 6.59 -10.95 5.02
C ASN A 153 7.16 -12.36 5.17
N TYR A 154 6.30 -13.36 5.10
CA TYR A 154 6.73 -14.75 5.20
C TYR A 154 7.57 -15.17 3.99
N ALA A 155 7.06 -15.00 2.78
CA ALA A 155 7.68 -15.48 1.56
C ALA A 155 8.98 -14.72 1.21
N ALA A 156 9.08 -13.43 1.54
CA ALA A 156 10.30 -12.64 1.38
C ALA A 156 11.32 -12.82 2.53
N GLY A 157 11.00 -13.64 3.55
CA GLY A 157 11.90 -13.90 4.69
C GLY A 157 12.06 -12.75 5.66
N LEU A 158 11.14 -11.75 5.63
CA LEU A 158 11.23 -10.52 6.42
C LEU A 158 10.79 -10.69 7.88
N GLN A 159 10.10 -11.78 8.21
CA GLN A 159 9.55 -12.00 9.57
C GLN A 159 10.63 -11.95 10.66
N LYS A 160 11.81 -12.54 10.40
CA LYS A 160 12.91 -12.56 11.39
C LYS A 160 13.48 -11.17 11.68
N GLU A 161 13.56 -10.32 10.67
CA GLU A 161 14.04 -8.95 10.81
C GLU A 161 13.04 -8.10 11.59
N ILE A 162 11.73 -8.34 11.38
CA ILE A 162 10.65 -7.65 12.08
C ILE A 162 10.60 -8.07 13.56
N PHE A 163 10.80 -9.35 13.88
CA PHE A 163 10.83 -9.85 15.27
C PHE A 163 11.98 -9.30 16.11
N GLY A 164 13.12 -8.99 15.50
CA GLY A 164 14.28 -8.43 16.19
C GLY A 164 14.22 -6.92 16.36
N ALA A 165 13.30 -6.23 15.74
CA ALA A 165 13.20 -4.79 15.77
C ALA A 165 12.45 -4.30 17.02
N SER A 166 13.04 -3.39 17.76
CA SER A 166 12.40 -2.71 18.89
C SER A 166 11.23 -1.81 18.47
N ASP A 167 11.19 -1.46 17.19
CA ASP A 167 10.10 -0.74 16.53
C ASP A 167 9.86 -1.35 15.13
N ILE A 168 8.70 -1.97 14.92
CA ILE A 168 8.27 -2.54 13.64
C ILE A 168 8.31 -1.47 12.53
N THR A 169 8.09 -0.20 12.86
CA THR A 169 8.16 0.91 11.92
C THR A 169 9.55 1.10 11.34
N ASP A 170 10.63 0.78 12.06
CA ASP A 170 12.01 0.90 11.55
C ASP A 170 12.36 -0.17 10.51
N ALA A 171 11.98 -1.42 10.75
CA ALA A 171 12.16 -2.52 9.79
C ALA A 171 11.30 -2.32 8.52
N TRP A 172 10.19 -1.62 8.66
CA TRP A 172 9.22 -1.33 7.61
C TRP A 172 9.56 -0.15 6.75
N ARG A 173 10.49 0.68 7.20
CA ARG A 173 10.82 1.99 6.62
C ARG A 173 11.29 1.97 5.16
N GLY A 174 10.72 1.24 4.32
CA GLY A 174 10.99 1.41 2.91
C GLY A 174 10.47 0.33 1.98
N MET A 175 10.34 -0.91 2.43
CA MET A 175 9.95 -1.99 1.52
C MET A 175 8.47 -2.36 1.56
N ILE A 176 7.85 -2.32 2.73
CA ILE A 176 6.46 -2.81 2.91
C ILE A 176 5.43 -1.69 3.12
N ALA A 177 5.85 -0.48 3.46
CA ALA A 177 4.91 0.61 3.71
C ALA A 177 3.93 0.85 2.55
N GLU A 178 4.41 0.84 1.31
CA GLU A 178 3.55 0.99 0.13
C GLU A 178 2.66 -0.24 -0.10
N GLN A 179 3.17 -1.46 0.17
CA GLN A 179 2.37 -2.68 0.08
C GLN A 179 1.17 -2.62 1.03
N VAL A 180 1.40 -2.23 2.30
CA VAL A 180 0.34 -2.12 3.31
C VAL A 180 -0.67 -1.05 2.96
N VAL A 181 -0.20 0.16 2.62
CA VAL A 181 -1.10 1.25 2.22
C VAL A 181 -1.90 0.85 0.99
N GLY A 182 -1.26 0.21 0.02
CA GLY A 182 -1.95 -0.31 -1.16
C GLY A 182 -3.02 -1.34 -0.80
N GLN A 183 -2.75 -2.27 0.13
CA GLN A 183 -3.71 -3.25 0.62
C GLN A 183 -4.92 -2.56 1.29
N GLU A 184 -4.68 -1.60 2.18
CA GLU A 184 -5.73 -0.82 2.83
C GLU A 184 -6.58 -0.02 1.82
N LEU A 185 -5.96 0.62 0.83
CA LEU A 185 -6.68 1.34 -0.23
C LEU A 185 -7.55 0.41 -1.10
N LEU A 186 -7.14 -0.86 -1.29
CA LEU A 186 -7.96 -1.85 -1.97
C LEU A 186 -9.19 -2.21 -1.13
N ALA A 187 -9.02 -2.37 0.19
CA ALA A 187 -10.09 -2.73 1.11
C ALA A 187 -11.18 -1.64 1.22
N LEU A 188 -10.86 -0.38 0.93
CA LEU A 188 -11.86 0.71 0.85
C LEU A 188 -12.80 0.57 -0.35
N SER A 189 -12.42 -0.20 -1.38
CA SER A 189 -13.21 -0.30 -2.60
C SER A 189 -14.31 -1.34 -2.48
N ASN A 190 -15.55 -0.93 -2.77
CA ASN A 190 -16.70 -1.84 -2.89
C ASN A 190 -16.79 -2.49 -4.28
N LYS A 191 -15.84 -2.20 -5.19
CA LYS A 191 -15.89 -2.67 -6.59
C LYS A 191 -14.61 -3.44 -6.92
N VAL A 192 -14.75 -4.73 -7.21
CA VAL A 192 -13.64 -5.59 -7.68
C VAL A 192 -12.95 -5.03 -8.93
N SER A 193 -13.67 -4.27 -9.76
CA SER A 193 -13.14 -3.64 -10.97
C SER A 193 -12.37 -2.34 -10.72
N GLN A 194 -12.42 -1.79 -9.50
CA GLN A 194 -11.71 -0.55 -9.19
C GLN A 194 -10.22 -0.83 -9.03
N ARG A 195 -9.42 -0.28 -9.93
CA ARG A 195 -7.97 -0.41 -9.91
C ARG A 195 -7.34 0.72 -9.12
N ARG A 196 -6.26 0.42 -8.41
CA ARG A 196 -5.38 1.40 -7.81
C ARG A 196 -4.51 2.03 -8.89
N HIS A 197 -4.09 3.26 -8.64
CA HIS A 197 -3.15 3.99 -9.49
C HIS A 197 -2.15 4.72 -8.62
N PHE A 198 -0.98 5.01 -9.17
CA PHE A 198 -0.06 6.00 -8.67
C PHE A 198 0.11 7.11 -9.71
N TRP A 199 0.73 8.20 -9.34
CA TRP A 199 0.94 9.29 -10.29
C TRP A 199 2.41 9.44 -10.63
N MET A 200 2.69 9.64 -11.91
CA MET A 200 4.00 10.03 -12.41
C MET A 200 3.86 11.26 -13.29
N ARG A 201 4.80 12.20 -13.14
CA ARG A 201 4.81 13.37 -14.00
C ARG A 201 5.01 12.99 -15.45
N GLY A 202 4.20 13.57 -16.35
CA GLY A 202 4.24 13.26 -17.79
C GLY A 202 5.47 13.75 -18.55
N LYS A 203 6.29 14.65 -17.97
CA LYS A 203 7.48 15.21 -18.64
C LYS A 203 8.62 14.20 -18.70
N VAL A 204 9.22 14.06 -19.88
CA VAL A 204 10.45 13.28 -20.09
C VAL A 204 11.56 13.80 -19.16
N GLY A 205 12.24 12.91 -18.45
CA GLY A 205 13.31 13.25 -17.50
C GLY A 205 12.84 13.72 -16.12
N SER A 206 11.54 13.74 -15.84
CA SER A 206 11.01 13.99 -14.49
C SER A 206 10.89 12.69 -13.69
N SER A 207 11.43 12.70 -12.47
CA SER A 207 11.34 11.59 -11.52
C SER A 207 10.26 11.81 -10.44
N ALA A 208 9.36 12.80 -10.63
CA ALA A 208 8.31 13.05 -9.64
C ALA A 208 7.25 11.95 -9.72
N GLU A 209 7.06 11.25 -8.61
CA GLU A 209 6.12 10.15 -8.42
C GLU A 209 5.41 10.33 -7.09
N VAL A 210 4.08 10.17 -7.05
CA VAL A 210 3.27 10.07 -5.84
C VAL A 210 2.82 8.61 -5.70
N ASP A 211 2.99 8.04 -4.51
CA ASP A 211 2.89 6.60 -4.28
C ASP A 211 1.53 6.01 -4.63
N PHE A 212 0.44 6.73 -4.35
CA PHE A 212 -0.91 6.37 -4.79
C PHE A 212 -1.72 7.61 -5.13
N VAL A 213 -2.79 7.40 -5.90
CA VAL A 213 -3.85 8.39 -6.06
C VAL A 213 -5.20 7.74 -5.74
N TYR A 214 -6.04 8.48 -5.04
CA TYR A 214 -7.37 8.04 -4.61
C TYR A 214 -8.44 8.93 -5.22
N LEU A 215 -9.40 8.32 -5.91
CA LEU A 215 -10.51 9.07 -6.52
C LEU A 215 -11.61 9.30 -5.47
N TYR A 216 -11.80 10.55 -5.07
CA TYR A 216 -12.83 10.97 -4.13
C TYR A 216 -13.58 12.20 -4.65
N ASP A 217 -14.90 12.12 -4.76
CA ASP A 217 -15.77 13.24 -5.19
C ASP A 217 -15.24 13.95 -6.46
N SER A 218 -14.98 13.17 -7.53
CA SER A 218 -14.40 13.65 -8.80
C SER A 218 -13.04 14.35 -8.70
N LYS A 219 -12.34 14.22 -7.57
CA LYS A 219 -10.99 14.70 -7.33
C LYS A 219 -10.02 13.54 -7.26
N ILE A 220 -8.87 13.67 -7.91
CA ILE A 220 -7.77 12.71 -7.79
C ILE A 220 -6.89 13.14 -6.64
N ILE A 221 -7.10 12.58 -5.45
CA ILE A 221 -6.35 12.93 -4.23
C ILE A 221 -5.01 12.21 -4.24
N PRO A 222 -3.86 12.91 -4.20
CA PRO A 222 -2.56 12.27 -4.08
C PRO A 222 -2.38 11.74 -2.66
N VAL A 223 -1.86 10.51 -2.54
CA VAL A 223 -1.55 9.83 -1.28
C VAL A 223 -0.08 9.46 -1.30
N GLU A 224 0.71 10.13 -0.48
CA GLU A 224 2.14 9.90 -0.31
C GLU A 224 2.40 9.08 0.93
N VAL A 225 3.23 8.05 0.83
CA VAL A 225 3.60 7.16 1.93
C VAL A 225 4.99 7.54 2.45
N LYS A 226 5.09 7.90 3.72
CA LYS A 226 6.37 8.28 4.34
C LYS A 226 6.54 7.63 5.70
N SER A 227 7.49 6.73 5.80
CA SER A 227 7.84 6.04 7.04
C SER A 227 8.67 6.90 8.01
N GLY A 228 9.23 8.04 7.58
CA GLY A 228 10.06 8.93 8.40
C GLY A 228 9.46 10.31 8.63
N HIS A 229 9.83 10.96 9.75
CA HIS A 229 9.32 12.29 10.14
C HIS A 229 9.77 13.43 9.22
N ASN A 230 10.96 13.35 8.59
CA ASN A 230 11.60 14.43 7.85
C ASN A 230 11.56 14.28 6.33
N ALA A 231 10.65 13.51 5.79
CA ALA A 231 10.61 13.25 4.36
C ALA A 231 10.09 14.46 3.55
N LYS A 232 10.85 14.83 2.51
CA LYS A 232 10.49 15.92 1.60
C LYS A 232 9.30 15.53 0.74
N LEU A 233 8.29 16.40 0.64
CA LEU A 233 7.04 16.18 -0.11
C LEU A 233 7.10 16.73 -1.54
N ARG A 234 8.25 16.63 -2.21
CA ARG A 234 8.47 17.23 -3.55
C ARG A 234 7.48 16.70 -4.59
N SER A 235 7.13 15.42 -4.52
CA SER A 235 6.21 14.78 -5.45
C SER A 235 4.79 15.31 -5.25
N ILE A 236 4.32 15.41 -4.00
CA ILE A 236 3.02 16.05 -3.70
C ILE A 236 2.98 17.48 -4.21
N HIS A 237 4.02 18.29 -3.98
CA HIS A 237 4.07 19.66 -4.49
C HIS A 237 3.95 19.70 -6.02
N SER A 238 4.66 18.81 -6.72
CA SER A 238 4.59 18.70 -8.18
C SER A 238 3.19 18.28 -8.66
N PHE A 239 2.54 17.37 -7.97
CA PHE A 239 1.17 16.96 -8.26
C PHE A 239 0.19 18.12 -8.02
N MET A 240 0.29 18.77 -6.85
CA MET A 240 -0.61 19.86 -6.47
C MET A 240 -0.48 21.09 -7.37
N ASP A 241 0.69 21.32 -7.97
CA ASP A 241 0.85 22.38 -9.00
C ASP A 241 -0.01 22.12 -10.25
N GLU A 242 -0.36 20.87 -10.54
CA GLU A 242 -1.14 20.44 -11.71
C GLU A 242 -2.61 20.14 -11.37
N ALA A 243 -2.91 19.78 -10.10
CA ALA A 243 -4.24 19.39 -9.66
C ALA A 243 -5.23 20.57 -9.66
N PRO A 244 -6.52 20.35 -10.04
CA PRO A 244 -7.55 21.40 -10.01
C PRO A 244 -8.17 21.63 -8.63
N HIS A 245 -7.69 20.94 -7.60
CA HIS A 245 -8.16 21.01 -6.22
C HIS A 245 -7.01 21.35 -5.26
N GLU A 246 -7.31 21.43 -3.95
CA GLU A 246 -6.38 21.85 -2.90
C GLU A 246 -6.16 20.81 -1.80
N TRP A 247 -6.40 19.52 -2.08
CA TRP A 247 -6.33 18.45 -1.07
C TRP A 247 -5.27 17.42 -1.42
N ALA A 248 -4.46 17.07 -0.42
CA ALA A 248 -3.46 16.00 -0.50
C ALA A 248 -3.43 15.20 0.81
N VAL A 249 -2.98 13.96 0.76
CA VAL A 249 -2.84 13.08 1.92
C VAL A 249 -1.40 12.62 2.04
N ARG A 250 -0.87 12.62 3.27
CA ARG A 250 0.35 11.93 3.64
C ARG A 250 0.03 10.86 4.68
N VAL A 251 0.38 9.62 4.37
CA VAL A 251 0.39 8.51 5.32
C VAL A 251 1.77 8.44 5.96
N TRP A 252 1.85 8.51 7.30
CA TRP A 252 3.14 8.59 7.97
C TRP A 252 3.10 8.02 9.40
N SER A 253 4.26 7.90 10.03
CA SER A 253 4.39 7.39 11.41
C SER A 253 4.05 8.41 12.51
N GLY A 254 3.71 9.65 12.16
CA GLY A 254 3.37 10.70 13.13
C GLY A 254 1.87 10.83 13.40
N ASN A 255 1.50 11.88 14.11
CA ASN A 255 0.11 12.13 14.51
C ASN A 255 -0.75 12.64 13.35
N TYR A 256 -2.05 12.50 13.52
CA TYR A 256 -3.03 13.14 12.65
C TYR A 256 -2.94 14.67 12.73
N SER A 257 -2.85 15.33 11.58
CA SER A 257 -2.96 16.78 11.46
C SER A 257 -3.48 17.19 10.08
N VAL A 258 -3.92 18.43 9.95
CA VAL A 258 -4.21 19.07 8.67
C VAL A 258 -3.43 20.35 8.62
N ASP A 259 -2.49 20.42 7.69
CA ASP A 259 -1.56 21.54 7.56
C ASP A 259 -1.87 22.32 6.30
N GLU A 260 -1.82 23.64 6.35
CA GLU A 260 -1.83 24.47 5.15
C GLU A 260 -0.40 24.60 4.62
N VAL A 261 -0.19 24.16 3.37
CA VAL A 261 1.12 24.08 2.73
C VAL A 261 1.10 24.85 1.41
N LYS A 262 2.24 25.45 1.04
CA LYS A 262 2.42 26.13 -0.25
C LYS A 262 3.42 25.37 -1.11
N THR A 263 3.09 25.17 -2.39
CA THR A 263 4.05 24.64 -3.37
C THR A 263 5.16 25.67 -3.66
N SER A 264 6.22 25.23 -4.31
CA SER A 264 7.28 26.14 -4.77
C SER A 264 6.79 27.20 -5.76
N LYS A 265 5.65 26.97 -6.42
CA LYS A 265 5.00 27.93 -7.33
C LYS A 265 3.96 28.81 -6.64
N GLY A 266 3.82 28.70 -5.32
CA GLY A 266 2.95 29.55 -4.51
C GLY A 266 1.49 29.08 -4.40
N LYS A 267 1.12 27.92 -4.97
CA LYS A 267 -0.23 27.36 -4.80
C LYS A 267 -0.42 26.82 -3.38
N SER A 268 -1.43 27.29 -2.65
CA SER A 268 -1.82 26.77 -1.35
C SER A 268 -2.62 25.48 -1.50
N PHE A 269 -2.43 24.55 -0.57
CA PHE A 269 -3.21 23.30 -0.46
C PHE A 269 -3.23 22.79 0.99
N HIS A 270 -4.21 21.96 1.31
CA HIS A 270 -4.34 21.30 2.59
C HIS A 270 -3.72 19.92 2.54
N LEU A 271 -2.76 19.67 3.42
CA LEU A 271 -2.13 18.36 3.59
C LEU A 271 -2.73 17.67 4.80
N ILE A 272 -3.51 16.63 4.56
CA ILE A 272 -4.04 15.77 5.62
C ILE A 272 -2.98 14.72 5.94
N ASN A 273 -2.40 14.81 7.12
CA ASN A 273 -1.44 13.84 7.64
C ASN A 273 -2.19 12.77 8.43
N ILE A 274 -2.08 11.52 8.04
CA ILE A 274 -2.75 10.41 8.71
C ILE A 274 -1.74 9.36 9.17
N PRO A 275 -1.84 8.84 10.40
CA PRO A 275 -1.12 7.65 10.82
C PRO A 275 -1.47 6.45 9.93
N PHE A 276 -0.55 5.49 9.79
CA PHE A 276 -0.78 4.29 8.99
C PHE A 276 -2.06 3.54 9.36
N TYR A 277 -2.37 3.41 10.64
CA TYR A 277 -3.58 2.71 11.14
C TYR A 277 -4.90 3.44 10.84
N TYR A 278 -4.86 4.63 10.24
CA TYR A 278 -6.06 5.36 9.78
C TYR A 278 -6.31 5.25 8.27
N VAL A 279 -5.46 4.56 7.52
CA VAL A 279 -5.64 4.45 6.06
C VAL A 279 -6.98 3.79 5.72
N GLY A 280 -7.37 2.74 6.45
CA GLY A 280 -8.69 2.10 6.29
C GLY A 280 -9.89 3.02 6.57
N SER A 281 -9.67 4.21 7.16
CA SER A 281 -10.70 5.24 7.39
C SER A 281 -10.59 6.44 6.45
N LEU A 282 -9.81 6.34 5.38
CA LEU A 282 -9.50 7.48 4.50
C LEU A 282 -10.76 8.17 3.95
N GLU A 283 -11.77 7.43 3.52
CA GLU A 283 -13.02 8.01 3.01
C GLU A 283 -13.76 8.83 4.08
N ILE A 284 -13.80 8.33 5.31
CA ILE A 284 -14.42 9.02 6.44
C ILE A 284 -13.65 10.32 6.73
N ILE A 285 -12.32 10.27 6.67
CA ILE A 285 -11.47 11.44 6.89
C ILE A 285 -11.70 12.46 5.77
N LEU A 286 -11.66 12.05 4.51
CA LEU A 286 -11.89 12.94 3.38
C LEU A 286 -13.29 13.58 3.45
N SER A 287 -14.33 12.84 3.82
CA SER A 287 -15.70 13.37 3.95
C SER A 287 -15.86 14.46 5.00
N LYS A 288 -15.03 14.47 6.04
CA LYS A 288 -15.02 15.52 7.06
C LYS A 288 -14.43 16.85 6.59
N HIS A 289 -13.51 16.80 5.61
CA HIS A 289 -12.77 17.96 5.14
C HIS A 289 -13.23 18.44 3.77
N ILE A 290 -13.57 17.51 2.89
CA ILE A 290 -13.98 17.81 1.52
C ILE A 290 -15.51 17.76 1.46
N LYS A 291 -16.16 18.93 1.39
CA LYS A 291 -17.61 18.99 1.16
C LYS A 291 -17.93 18.37 -0.18
N SER A 292 -18.89 17.44 -0.21
CA SER A 292 -19.35 16.82 -1.45
C SER A 292 -19.90 17.90 -2.40
N SER A 293 -19.50 17.81 -3.67
CA SER A 293 -20.01 18.68 -4.73
C SER A 293 -21.45 18.30 -5.18
N ALA A 294 -22.06 17.33 -4.50
CA ALA A 294 -23.43 16.92 -4.74
C ALA A 294 -24.40 17.87 -3.96
N ASN A 295 -24.77 18.95 -4.60
CA ASN A 295 -26.01 19.70 -4.44
C ASN A 295 -26.63 19.94 -5.80
#